data_aced21d48e7db19acaa15eb34841944c
#
_entry.id   aced21d48e7db19acaa15eb34841944c
#
_cell.length_a   1.000
_cell.length_b   1.000
_cell.length_c   1.000
_cell.angle_alpha   90.00
_cell.angle_beta   90.00
_cell.angle_gamma   90.00
#
_symmetry.space_group_name_H-M   'P 1'
#
loop_
_entity.id
_entity.type
_entity.pdbx_description
1 polymer ?
#
loop_
_entity_poly.entity_id
_entity_poly.type
_entity_poly.pdbx_seq_one_letter_code
_entity_poly.pdbx_strand_id
1 'polypeptide(L)'
;MLRFNQKAPDLELLDTAGKSIRLSKLWSKKPLLLAFTRHFGCTQCKEMLDELVSGREKIEKAGLGIAVITQGTPEATALFVSEFAPGLLCLSDSSREAYRAYGLERGNIFQTVLNPKVWSAVSRSRKKGFLLEPPPEGQDALQMSGTFIINTAGQIVLPFYYDNIADHPPLDLILSGVLSTDWSREFEGPIGPGAKKNKK
;
A
#
# COMPACT_ATOMS: atom_id res chain seq x y z
N MET A 1 2.11 -13.06 -8.06
CA MET A 1 2.86 -11.80 -7.75
C MET A 1 3.21 -11.08 -9.03
N LEU A 2 2.94 -9.79 -9.12
CA LEU A 2 3.35 -8.92 -10.22
C LEU A 2 4.84 -8.62 -10.12
N ARG A 3 5.46 -8.34 -11.26
CA ARG A 3 6.90 -8.03 -11.35
C ARG A 3 7.08 -6.61 -11.90
N PHE A 4 8.28 -6.08 -11.73
CA PHE A 4 8.70 -4.86 -12.41
C PHE A 4 8.35 -4.90 -13.89
N ASN A 5 7.92 -3.77 -14.43
CA ASN A 5 7.54 -3.55 -15.83
C ASN A 5 6.31 -4.33 -16.33
N GLN A 6 5.61 -5.07 -15.48
CA GLN A 6 4.32 -5.67 -15.85
C GLN A 6 3.21 -4.62 -15.82
N LYS A 7 2.17 -4.81 -16.63
CA LYS A 7 0.98 -3.97 -16.58
C LYS A 7 0.26 -4.13 -15.24
N ALA A 8 -0.07 -3.01 -14.63
CA ALA A 8 -0.90 -2.97 -13.44
C ALA A 8 -2.32 -3.42 -13.80
N PRO A 9 -2.95 -4.28 -12.99
CA PRO A 9 -4.36 -4.61 -13.13
C PRO A 9 -5.23 -3.35 -13.05
N ASP A 10 -6.12 -3.19 -14.03
CA ASP A 10 -7.03 -2.05 -14.10
C ASP A 10 -8.46 -2.50 -13.75
N LEU A 11 -8.91 -2.13 -12.56
CA LEU A 11 -10.21 -2.51 -12.02
C LEU A 11 -11.06 -1.27 -11.71
N GLU A 12 -12.35 -1.48 -11.55
CA GLU A 12 -13.27 -0.49 -11.00
C GLU A 12 -13.56 -0.81 -9.54
N LEU A 13 -13.28 0.17 -8.67
CA LEU A 13 -13.52 0.10 -7.23
C LEU A 13 -14.40 1.26 -6.81
N LEU A 14 -15.04 1.14 -5.64
CA LEU A 14 -15.89 2.19 -5.11
C LEU A 14 -15.07 3.11 -4.18
N ASP A 15 -15.27 4.41 -4.29
CA ASP A 15 -14.79 5.36 -3.28
C ASP A 15 -15.69 5.35 -2.03
N THR A 16 -15.36 6.16 -1.05
CA THR A 16 -16.11 6.28 0.21
C THR A 16 -17.53 6.86 0.05
N ALA A 17 -17.85 7.43 -1.11
CA ALA A 17 -19.20 7.91 -1.44
C ALA A 17 -19.96 6.89 -2.32
N GLY A 18 -19.40 5.69 -2.57
CA GLY A 18 -20.00 4.67 -3.42
C GLY A 18 -19.87 4.92 -4.91
N LYS A 19 -19.06 5.90 -5.32
CA LYS A 19 -18.83 6.21 -6.73
C LYS A 19 -17.77 5.26 -7.30
N SER A 20 -18.05 4.69 -8.50
CA SER A 20 -17.08 3.85 -9.20
C SER A 20 -15.90 4.68 -9.74
N ILE A 21 -14.70 4.20 -9.43
CA ILE A 21 -13.42 4.75 -9.88
C ILE A 21 -12.61 3.65 -10.54
N ARG A 22 -12.24 3.87 -11.81
CA ARG A 22 -11.31 3.01 -12.54
C ARG A 22 -9.88 3.35 -12.15
N LEU A 23 -9.09 2.36 -11.74
CA LEU A 23 -7.73 2.55 -11.24
C LEU A 23 -6.83 3.25 -12.26
N SER A 24 -6.95 2.95 -13.55
CA SER A 24 -6.14 3.59 -14.61
C SER A 24 -6.31 5.11 -14.68
N LYS A 25 -7.43 5.66 -14.27
CA LYS A 25 -7.62 7.11 -14.17
C LYS A 25 -6.72 7.77 -13.14
N LEU A 26 -6.30 7.02 -12.11
CA LEU A 26 -5.49 7.55 -11.01
C LEU A 26 -4.02 7.74 -11.41
N TRP A 27 -3.50 6.89 -12.29
CA TRP A 27 -2.12 7.00 -12.78
C TRP A 27 -1.99 7.65 -14.17
N SER A 28 -3.11 8.04 -14.80
CA SER A 28 -3.09 8.58 -16.18
C SER A 28 -2.36 9.92 -16.32
N LYS A 29 -2.28 10.73 -15.26
CA LYS A 29 -1.67 12.06 -15.28
C LYS A 29 -0.36 12.14 -14.50
N LYS A 30 -0.17 11.32 -13.50
CA LYS A 30 1.01 11.24 -12.66
C LYS A 30 1.16 9.82 -12.12
N PRO A 31 2.39 9.36 -11.86
CA PRO A 31 2.60 8.06 -11.24
C PRO A 31 1.83 7.95 -9.92
N LEU A 32 1.40 6.74 -9.58
CA LEU A 32 0.56 6.46 -8.42
C LEU A 32 1.29 5.58 -7.40
N LEU A 33 1.33 6.03 -6.15
CA LEU A 33 1.56 5.17 -4.99
C LEU A 33 0.22 4.51 -4.63
N LEU A 34 0.13 3.20 -4.80
CA LEU A 34 -1.05 2.40 -4.49
C LEU A 34 -0.72 1.48 -3.32
N ALA A 35 -1.31 1.75 -2.15
CA ALA A 35 -1.14 0.96 -0.94
C ALA A 35 -2.38 0.10 -0.67
N PHE A 36 -2.16 -1.14 -0.24
CA PHE A 36 -3.23 -2.04 0.19
C PHE A 36 -3.15 -2.23 1.70
N THR A 37 -4.25 -2.00 2.39
CA THR A 37 -4.34 -2.30 3.83
C THR A 37 -4.70 -3.77 4.06
N ARG A 38 -4.56 -4.23 5.29
CA ARG A 38 -5.15 -5.49 5.75
C ARG A 38 -6.59 -5.23 6.19
N HIS A 39 -6.91 -5.48 7.43
CA HIS A 39 -8.22 -5.17 8.03
C HIS A 39 -8.13 -3.90 8.91
N PHE A 40 -9.24 -3.29 9.22
CA PHE A 40 -9.29 -2.01 9.95
C PHE A 40 -8.78 -2.10 11.39
N GLY A 41 -8.80 -3.26 12.03
CA GLY A 41 -8.20 -3.46 13.35
C GLY A 41 -6.67 -3.61 13.36
N CYS A 42 -6.00 -3.60 12.19
CA CYS A 42 -4.57 -3.80 12.07
C CYS A 42 -3.75 -2.57 12.48
N THR A 43 -2.98 -2.65 13.57
CA THR A 43 -2.13 -1.55 14.06
C THR A 43 -1.12 -1.07 13.03
N GLN A 44 -0.52 -2.01 12.27
CA GLN A 44 0.49 -1.70 11.25
C GLN A 44 -0.11 -0.94 10.06
N CYS A 45 -1.37 -1.24 9.72
CA CYS A 45 -2.08 -0.50 8.68
C CYS A 45 -2.40 0.92 9.14
N LYS A 46 -2.84 1.10 10.40
CA LYS A 46 -3.08 2.43 10.98
C LYS A 46 -1.78 3.25 11.00
N GLU A 47 -0.65 2.65 11.40
CA GLU A 47 0.67 3.30 11.39
C GLU A 47 1.09 3.71 9.96
N MET A 48 0.94 2.82 8.98
CA MET A 48 1.24 3.12 7.57
C MET A 48 0.38 4.28 7.04
N LEU A 49 -0.91 4.30 7.37
CA LEU A 49 -1.80 5.37 6.95
C LEU A 49 -1.40 6.72 7.57
N ASP A 50 -1.04 6.75 8.85
CA ASP A 50 -0.51 7.93 9.53
C ASP A 50 0.76 8.46 8.84
N GLU A 51 1.67 7.57 8.45
CA GLU A 51 2.88 7.94 7.68
C GLU A 51 2.53 8.51 6.30
N LEU A 52 1.55 7.93 5.60
CA LEU A 52 1.09 8.45 4.30
C LEU A 52 0.40 9.81 4.42
N VAL A 53 -0.41 10.02 5.46
CA VAL A 53 -1.06 11.31 5.74
C VAL A 53 -0.01 12.37 6.07
N SER A 54 0.88 12.07 7.01
CA SER A 54 1.95 12.98 7.43
C SER A 54 2.95 13.29 6.31
N GLY A 55 3.22 12.32 5.45
CA GLY A 55 4.13 12.42 4.32
C GLY A 55 3.50 12.93 3.03
N ARG A 56 2.18 13.19 3.00
CA ARG A 56 1.42 13.50 1.78
C ARG A 56 2.05 14.59 0.93
N GLU A 57 2.40 15.72 1.53
CA GLU A 57 3.01 16.83 0.78
C GLU A 57 4.34 16.45 0.13
N LYS A 58 5.17 15.63 0.82
CA LYS A 58 6.45 15.16 0.27
C LYS A 58 6.21 14.24 -0.93
N ILE A 59 5.22 13.33 -0.82
CA ILE A 59 4.85 12.40 -1.90
C ILE A 59 4.31 13.18 -3.10
N GLU A 60 3.43 14.15 -2.89
CA GLU A 60 2.86 14.98 -3.95
C GLU A 60 3.90 15.89 -4.61
N LYS A 61 4.82 16.48 -3.84
CA LYS A 61 5.98 17.24 -4.36
C LYS A 61 6.93 16.38 -5.19
N ALA A 62 7.00 15.10 -4.87
CA ALA A 62 7.75 14.11 -5.66
C ALA A 62 7.00 13.67 -6.94
N GLY A 63 5.85 14.25 -7.24
CA GLY A 63 5.07 13.98 -8.45
C GLY A 63 4.19 12.73 -8.37
N LEU A 64 4.05 12.09 -7.19
CA LEU A 64 3.23 10.90 -7.01
C LEU A 64 1.79 11.24 -6.60
N GLY A 65 0.81 10.52 -7.15
CA GLY A 65 -0.51 10.39 -6.56
C GLY A 65 -0.49 9.37 -5.43
N ILE A 66 -1.50 9.40 -4.56
CA ILE A 66 -1.67 8.43 -3.49
C ILE A 66 -3.08 7.87 -3.56
N ALA A 67 -3.22 6.55 -3.52
CA ALA A 67 -4.48 5.87 -3.28
C ALA A 67 -4.28 4.67 -2.37
N VAL A 68 -5.30 4.37 -1.57
CA VAL A 68 -5.30 3.25 -0.63
C VAL A 68 -6.47 2.32 -0.97
N ILE A 69 -6.24 1.02 -0.99
CA ILE A 69 -7.29 0.01 -1.15
C ILE A 69 -7.53 -0.67 0.19
N THR A 70 -8.80 -0.80 0.57
CA THR A 70 -9.25 -1.39 1.83
C THR A 70 -10.20 -2.56 1.56
N GLN A 71 -10.34 -3.47 2.56
CA GLN A 71 -11.28 -4.59 2.49
C GLN A 71 -12.71 -4.21 2.93
N GLY A 72 -12.95 -2.99 3.38
CA GLY A 72 -14.26 -2.56 3.86
C GLY A 72 -15.27 -2.28 2.75
N THR A 73 -16.55 -2.19 3.11
CA THR A 73 -17.56 -1.56 2.26
C THR A 73 -17.28 -0.05 2.13
N PRO A 74 -17.87 0.66 1.17
CA PRO A 74 -17.71 2.12 1.07
C PRO A 74 -18.01 2.86 2.39
N GLU A 75 -19.08 2.50 3.08
CA GLU A 75 -19.52 3.11 4.34
C GLU A 75 -18.51 2.83 5.47
N ALA A 76 -18.09 1.57 5.64
CA ALA A 76 -17.10 1.20 6.64
C ALA A 76 -15.73 1.83 6.34
N THR A 77 -15.37 1.93 5.06
CA THR A 77 -14.16 2.64 4.62
C THR A 77 -14.24 4.13 4.92
N ALA A 78 -15.38 4.78 4.72
CA ALA A 78 -15.58 6.20 5.03
C ALA A 78 -15.33 6.50 6.52
N LEU A 79 -15.86 5.68 7.41
CA LEU A 79 -15.65 5.82 8.86
C LEU A 79 -14.18 5.63 9.23
N PHE A 80 -13.55 4.57 8.73
CA PHE A 80 -12.15 4.29 9.00
C PHE A 80 -11.21 5.39 8.48
N VAL A 81 -11.46 5.89 7.26
CA VAL A 81 -10.66 6.95 6.63
C VAL A 81 -10.78 8.28 7.36
N SER A 82 -11.97 8.62 7.87
CA SER A 82 -12.16 9.87 8.62
C SER A 82 -11.25 9.95 9.85
N GLU A 83 -10.91 8.81 10.45
CA GLU A 83 -10.04 8.71 11.63
C GLU A 83 -8.56 8.51 11.27
N PHE A 84 -8.25 7.57 10.37
CA PHE A 84 -6.88 7.10 10.16
C PHE A 84 -6.23 7.55 8.85
N ALA A 85 -6.99 8.06 7.89
CA ALA A 85 -6.45 8.48 6.59
C ALA A 85 -7.11 9.77 6.05
N PRO A 86 -7.28 10.83 6.88
CA PRO A 86 -7.97 12.04 6.45
C PRO A 86 -7.28 12.66 5.22
N GLY A 87 -8.10 12.93 4.19
CA GLY A 87 -7.64 13.57 2.96
C GLY A 87 -6.94 12.64 1.96
N LEU A 88 -6.76 11.34 2.25
CA LEU A 88 -6.30 10.36 1.26
C LEU A 88 -7.49 9.80 0.46
N LEU A 89 -7.25 9.50 -0.82
CA LEU A 89 -8.19 8.74 -1.62
C LEU A 89 -8.16 7.29 -1.18
N CYS A 90 -9.24 6.80 -0.59
CA CYS A 90 -9.39 5.40 -0.21
C CYS A 90 -10.51 4.74 -1.01
N LEU A 91 -10.25 3.54 -1.47
CA LEU A 91 -11.14 2.74 -2.30
C LEU A 91 -11.52 1.45 -1.57
N SER A 92 -12.78 1.10 -1.70
CA SER A 92 -13.39 -0.10 -1.13
C SER A 92 -13.24 -1.28 -2.09
N ASP A 93 -12.73 -2.40 -1.59
CA ASP A 93 -12.67 -3.70 -2.28
C ASP A 93 -13.08 -4.82 -1.30
N SER A 94 -14.34 -4.82 -0.89
CA SER A 94 -14.88 -5.83 0.04
C SER A 94 -14.85 -7.25 -0.55
N SER A 95 -14.86 -7.36 -1.87
CA SER A 95 -14.70 -8.62 -2.59
C SER A 95 -13.26 -9.14 -2.63
N ARG A 96 -12.27 -8.27 -2.36
CA ARG A 96 -10.83 -8.52 -2.50
C ARG A 96 -10.41 -8.90 -3.92
N GLU A 97 -11.10 -8.40 -4.91
CA GLU A 97 -10.77 -8.63 -6.32
C GLU A 97 -9.44 -7.96 -6.69
N ALA A 98 -9.24 -6.72 -6.28
CA ALA A 98 -7.98 -6.01 -6.50
C ALA A 98 -6.82 -6.69 -5.76
N TYR A 99 -7.02 -7.16 -4.52
CA TYR A 99 -5.99 -7.93 -3.79
C TYR A 99 -5.54 -9.14 -4.60
N ARG A 100 -6.49 -9.94 -5.10
CA ARG A 100 -6.16 -11.12 -5.93
C ARG A 100 -5.48 -10.72 -7.25
N ALA A 101 -5.98 -9.72 -7.94
CA ALA A 101 -5.42 -9.25 -9.20
C ALA A 101 -3.98 -8.74 -9.05
N TYR A 102 -3.68 -8.07 -7.91
CA TYR A 102 -2.33 -7.62 -7.57
C TYR A 102 -1.47 -8.73 -6.96
N GLY A 103 -1.97 -9.96 -6.83
CA GLY A 103 -1.23 -11.10 -6.30
C GLY A 103 -0.96 -11.02 -4.80
N LEU A 104 -1.81 -10.29 -4.06
CA LEU A 104 -1.78 -10.23 -2.61
C LEU A 104 -2.60 -11.38 -2.04
N GLU A 105 -1.91 -12.44 -1.67
CA GLU A 105 -2.51 -13.68 -1.16
C GLU A 105 -2.77 -13.58 0.35
N ARG A 106 -3.45 -14.60 0.88
CA ARG A 106 -3.59 -14.76 2.34
C ARG A 106 -2.26 -15.22 2.92
N GLY A 107 -1.83 -14.55 3.97
CA GLY A 107 -0.67 -14.96 4.75
C GLY A 107 -0.97 -16.16 5.65
N ASN A 108 0.08 -16.66 6.27
CA ASN A 108 0.01 -17.71 7.27
C ASN A 108 0.25 -17.15 8.68
N ILE A 109 0.10 -18.01 9.69
CA ILE A 109 0.22 -17.61 11.10
C ILE A 109 1.63 -17.09 11.46
N PHE A 110 2.68 -17.54 10.78
CA PHE A 110 4.05 -17.05 10.99
C PHE A 110 4.22 -15.62 10.48
N GLN A 111 3.60 -15.29 9.36
CA GLN A 111 3.66 -13.95 8.80
C GLN A 111 2.83 -12.93 9.59
N THR A 112 1.78 -13.40 10.28
CA THR A 112 0.81 -12.53 10.93
C THR A 112 0.96 -12.46 12.44
N VAL A 113 1.38 -13.55 13.12
CA VAL A 113 1.38 -13.63 14.58
C VAL A 113 2.71 -14.10 15.17
N LEU A 114 3.32 -15.17 14.65
CA LEU A 114 4.46 -15.83 15.29
C LEU A 114 5.83 -15.22 14.94
N ASN A 115 5.88 -14.18 14.12
CA ASN A 115 7.13 -13.52 13.76
C ASN A 115 7.55 -12.52 14.85
N PRO A 116 8.77 -12.62 15.42
CA PRO A 116 9.28 -11.66 16.42
C PRO A 116 9.28 -10.21 15.95
N LYS A 117 9.50 -9.96 14.65
CA LYS A 117 9.41 -8.61 14.06
C LYS A 117 8.00 -8.02 14.19
N VAL A 118 6.97 -8.86 14.10
CA VAL A 118 5.57 -8.45 14.27
C VAL A 118 5.32 -7.98 15.70
N TRP A 119 5.82 -8.72 16.71
CA TRP A 119 5.65 -8.34 18.11
C TRP A 119 6.32 -7.02 18.45
N SER A 120 7.55 -6.81 17.97
CA SER A 120 8.27 -5.54 18.17
C SER A 120 7.55 -4.38 17.50
N ALA A 121 7.03 -4.59 16.29
CA ALA A 121 6.27 -3.58 15.56
C ALA A 121 4.92 -3.25 16.23
N VAL A 122 4.16 -4.27 16.66
CA VAL A 122 2.92 -4.06 17.42
C VAL A 122 3.18 -3.29 18.72
N SER A 123 4.27 -3.62 19.44
CA SER A 123 4.67 -2.87 20.64
C SER A 123 4.98 -1.40 20.33
N ARG A 124 5.70 -1.13 19.23
CA ARG A 124 6.00 0.22 18.77
C ARG A 124 4.73 1.00 18.41
N SER A 125 3.84 0.40 17.61
CA SER A 125 2.58 1.02 17.19
C SER A 125 1.66 1.32 18.38
N ARG A 126 1.62 0.43 19.37
CA ARG A 126 0.88 0.68 20.64
C ARG A 126 1.41 1.90 21.40
N LYS A 127 2.73 2.11 21.43
CA LYS A 127 3.33 3.32 22.04
C LYS A 127 2.96 4.60 21.29
N LYS A 128 2.65 4.50 19.99
CA LYS A 128 2.12 5.60 19.18
C LYS A 128 0.60 5.79 19.32
N GLY A 129 -0.08 4.96 20.13
CA GLY A 129 -1.53 5.04 20.34
C GLY A 129 -2.37 4.15 19.43
N PHE A 130 -1.77 3.39 18.52
CA PHE A 130 -2.52 2.49 17.64
C PHE A 130 -2.83 1.18 18.35
N LEU A 131 -4.10 0.90 18.58
CA LEU A 131 -4.54 -0.33 19.24
C LEU A 131 -4.83 -1.42 18.21
N LEU A 132 -4.48 -2.66 18.57
CA LEU A 132 -4.89 -3.84 17.83
C LEU A 132 -6.34 -4.17 18.18
N GLU A 133 -7.16 -4.29 17.16
CA GLU A 133 -8.56 -4.66 17.28
C GLU A 133 -8.86 -5.87 16.39
N PRO A 134 -9.90 -6.65 16.71
CA PRO A 134 -10.33 -7.73 15.82
C PRO A 134 -10.74 -7.17 14.45
N PRO A 135 -10.59 -7.96 13.39
CA PRO A 135 -11.09 -7.55 12.08
C PRO A 135 -12.62 -7.36 12.15
N PRO A 136 -13.15 -6.30 11.56
CA PRO A 136 -14.60 -6.18 11.39
C PRO A 136 -15.16 -7.31 10.55
N GLU A 137 -16.47 -7.53 10.67
CA GLU A 137 -17.18 -8.53 9.88
C GLU A 137 -16.90 -8.37 8.37
N GLY A 138 -16.73 -9.47 7.67
CA GLY A 138 -16.41 -9.51 6.24
C GLY A 138 -14.95 -9.25 5.88
N GLN A 139 -14.11 -8.80 6.82
CA GLN A 139 -12.69 -8.57 6.58
C GLN A 139 -11.83 -9.78 7.00
N ASP A 140 -10.84 -10.12 6.17
CA ASP A 140 -9.96 -11.25 6.38
C ASP A 140 -8.68 -10.83 7.14
N ALA A 141 -8.54 -11.33 8.37
CA ALA A 141 -7.37 -11.09 9.23
C ALA A 141 -6.05 -11.61 8.64
N LEU A 142 -6.10 -12.58 7.74
CA LEU A 142 -4.91 -13.16 7.12
C LEU A 142 -4.56 -12.52 5.76
N GLN A 143 -5.40 -11.62 5.24
CA GLN A 143 -5.07 -10.92 4.00
C GLN A 143 -3.76 -10.14 4.16
N MET A 144 -2.81 -10.37 3.24
CA MET A 144 -1.54 -9.65 3.23
C MET A 144 -1.66 -8.32 2.51
N SER A 145 -0.77 -7.40 2.87
CA SER A 145 -0.66 -6.05 2.31
C SER A 145 0.42 -5.99 1.23
N GLY A 146 0.45 -4.88 0.51
CA GLY A 146 1.50 -4.54 -0.43
C GLY A 146 1.44 -3.07 -0.80
N THR A 147 2.55 -2.57 -1.32
CA THR A 147 2.66 -1.21 -1.84
C THR A 147 3.21 -1.25 -3.25
N PHE A 148 2.56 -0.55 -4.16
CA PHE A 148 2.95 -0.53 -5.56
C PHE A 148 3.15 0.91 -6.02
N ILE A 149 4.14 1.14 -6.87
CA ILE A 149 4.22 2.36 -7.65
C ILE A 149 3.96 2.01 -9.10
N ILE A 150 3.06 2.76 -9.71
CA ILE A 150 2.58 2.55 -11.08
C ILE A 150 2.89 3.83 -11.88
N ASN A 151 3.60 3.70 -13.00
CA ASN A 151 3.89 4.84 -13.86
C ASN A 151 2.66 5.25 -14.70
N THR A 152 2.77 6.36 -15.43
CA THR A 152 1.67 6.87 -16.27
C THR A 152 1.33 5.99 -17.47
N ALA A 153 2.22 5.07 -17.85
CA ALA A 153 1.94 4.04 -18.86
C ALA A 153 1.19 2.82 -18.29
N GLY A 154 0.90 2.82 -16.99
CA GLY A 154 0.22 1.72 -16.30
C GLY A 154 1.13 0.51 -16.03
N GLN A 155 2.43 0.73 -15.90
CA GLN A 155 3.39 -0.31 -15.58
C GLN A 155 3.80 -0.24 -14.12
N ILE A 156 3.98 -1.40 -13.48
CA ILE A 156 4.51 -1.52 -12.12
C ILE A 156 5.99 -1.15 -12.13
N VAL A 157 6.35 -0.09 -11.41
CA VAL A 157 7.76 0.31 -11.22
C VAL A 157 8.30 -0.02 -9.84
N LEU A 158 7.43 -0.27 -8.86
CA LEU A 158 7.78 -0.85 -7.56
C LEU A 158 6.70 -1.86 -7.15
N PRO A 159 6.96 -3.17 -7.19
CA PRO A 159 6.11 -4.19 -6.58
C PRO A 159 6.66 -4.55 -5.20
N PHE A 160 6.15 -3.95 -4.14
CA PHE A 160 6.57 -4.27 -2.77
C PHE A 160 5.52 -5.13 -2.08
N TYR A 161 5.78 -6.42 -1.99
CA TYR A 161 4.99 -7.41 -1.27
C TYR A 161 5.50 -7.54 0.16
N TYR A 162 4.62 -7.52 1.14
CA TYR A 162 5.02 -7.61 2.54
C TYR A 162 5.28 -9.07 2.92
N ASP A 163 6.50 -9.35 3.42
CA ASP A 163 6.86 -10.68 3.92
C ASP A 163 6.14 -11.00 5.24
N ASN A 164 5.79 -9.98 6.00
CA ASN A 164 5.00 -10.06 7.23
C ASN A 164 4.21 -8.77 7.43
N ILE A 165 3.30 -8.75 8.40
CA ILE A 165 2.38 -7.62 8.58
C ILE A 165 3.04 -6.30 8.99
N ALA A 166 4.29 -6.33 9.41
CA ALA A 166 5.05 -5.15 9.85
C ALA A 166 6.03 -4.63 8.79
N ASP A 167 5.97 -5.18 7.60
CA ASP A 167 6.96 -4.97 6.53
C ASP A 167 6.54 -3.87 5.55
N HIS A 168 5.88 -2.80 6.01
CA HIS A 168 5.62 -1.68 5.10
C HIS A 168 6.92 -0.89 4.86
N PRO A 169 7.17 -0.47 3.61
CA PRO A 169 8.36 0.29 3.30
C PRO A 169 8.29 1.67 3.96
N PRO A 170 9.33 2.08 4.72
CA PRO A 170 9.39 3.43 5.27
C PRO A 170 9.24 4.46 4.16
N LEU A 171 8.50 5.52 4.41
CA LEU A 171 8.27 6.58 3.43
C LEU A 171 9.59 7.18 2.92
N ASP A 172 10.57 7.39 3.79
CA ASP A 172 11.89 7.89 3.39
C ASP A 172 12.61 6.95 2.42
N LEU A 173 12.42 5.64 2.52
CA LEU A 173 12.94 4.68 1.55
C LEU A 173 12.23 4.82 0.20
N ILE A 174 10.91 4.94 0.20
CA ILE A 174 10.13 5.22 -1.01
C ILE A 174 10.58 6.54 -1.63
N LEU A 175 10.77 7.58 -0.82
CA LEU A 175 11.15 8.92 -1.27
C LEU A 175 12.65 9.04 -1.62
N SER A 176 13.58 8.46 -0.88
CA SER A 176 15.03 8.62 -1.09
C SER A 176 15.65 7.55 -1.98
N GLY A 177 15.22 6.30 -1.87
CA GLY A 177 15.77 5.19 -2.66
C GLY A 177 15.23 5.13 -4.08
N VAL A 178 14.07 5.70 -4.30
CA VAL A 178 13.32 5.55 -5.55
C VAL A 178 13.01 6.91 -6.20
N LEU A 179 13.03 8.01 -5.45
CA LEU A 179 12.71 9.36 -5.92
C LEU A 179 13.89 10.22 -6.35
N SER A 180 15.11 9.79 -6.18
CA SER A 180 16.19 10.27 -7.03
C SER A 180 16.04 9.74 -8.46
N THR A 181 15.07 8.86 -8.68
CA THR A 181 14.71 8.27 -9.96
C THR A 181 13.49 9.04 -10.48
N ASP A 182 13.65 9.67 -11.62
CA ASP A 182 12.53 10.20 -12.38
C ASP A 182 11.59 9.03 -12.73
N TRP A 183 10.45 8.96 -12.03
CA TRP A 183 9.44 7.89 -12.21
C TRP A 183 8.88 7.81 -13.63
N SER A 184 9.15 8.81 -14.47
CA SER A 184 8.82 8.81 -15.88
C SER A 184 9.81 8.02 -16.73
N ARG A 185 10.98 7.63 -16.17
CA ARG A 185 12.00 6.81 -16.87
C ARG A 185 11.86 5.34 -16.49
N GLU A 186 12.18 4.48 -17.45
CA GLU A 186 12.33 3.04 -17.17
C GLU A 186 13.44 2.83 -16.14
N PHE A 187 13.14 2.05 -15.12
CA PHE A 187 14.10 1.74 -14.06
C PHE A 187 15.14 0.72 -14.59
N GLU A 188 16.38 1.15 -14.75
CA GLU A 188 17.47 0.27 -15.15
C GLU A 188 18.09 -0.46 -13.95
N GLY A 189 17.52 -1.57 -13.56
CA GLY A 189 18.20 -2.51 -12.67
C GLY A 189 17.38 -3.02 -11.48
N PRO A 190 17.79 -4.16 -10.90
CA PRO A 190 17.11 -4.74 -9.75
C PRO A 190 17.43 -3.98 -8.47
N ILE A 191 16.40 -3.54 -7.74
CA ILE A 191 16.56 -3.18 -6.33
C ILE A 191 16.60 -4.50 -5.56
N GLY A 192 17.79 -5.02 -5.35
CA GLY A 192 18.03 -6.16 -4.50
C GLY A 192 19.30 -5.92 -3.68
N PRO A 193 19.42 -6.47 -2.46
CA PRO A 193 20.66 -6.41 -1.71
C PRO A 193 21.72 -7.19 -2.52
N GLY A 194 22.60 -6.47 -3.23
CA GLY A 194 23.68 -7.11 -4.02
C GLY A 194 23.94 -6.56 -5.41
N ALA A 195 23.21 -5.54 -5.88
CA ALA A 195 23.53 -4.92 -7.17
C ALA A 195 24.91 -4.22 -7.09
N LYS A 196 25.95 -4.87 -7.63
CA LYS A 196 27.28 -4.26 -7.78
C LYS A 196 27.16 -3.07 -8.73
N LYS A 197 27.54 -1.89 -8.25
CA LYS A 197 27.74 -0.72 -9.09
C LYS A 197 28.79 -1.07 -10.14
N ASN A 198 28.40 -1.24 -11.39
CA ASN A 198 29.35 -1.23 -12.50
C ASN A 198 29.85 0.21 -12.63
N LYS A 199 31.06 0.45 -12.15
CA LYS A 199 31.83 1.65 -12.49
C LYS A 199 32.20 1.56 -13.97
N LYS A 200 31.74 2.49 -14.76
CA LYS A 200 32.43 2.98 -15.94
C LYS A 200 33.17 4.25 -15.60
#